data_cb548c48718164fd1723e6e0b795a694
#
_entry.id   cb548c48718164fd1723e6e0b795a694
#
_cell.length_a   1.000
_cell.length_b   1.000
_cell.length_c   1.000
_cell.angle_alpha   90.00
_cell.angle_beta   90.00
_cell.angle_gamma   90.00
#
_symmetry.space_group_name_H-M   'P 1'
#
loop_
_entity.id
_entity.type
_entity.pdbx_description
1 polymer ?
#
loop_
_entity_poly.entity_id
_entity_poly.type
_entity_poly.pdbx_seq_one_letter_code
_entity_poly.pdbx_strand_id
1 'polypeptide(L)'
;MRNTLSTFLSLVLCVLSASGQQLAKLPRLSGPVQLDGPSNEPAWQTIPSLSLTMFSPTYRGSPTESTEIRIAYDDDFIYASGRFYDSEPSGIRATSLVRDMNSPSDDIFCLVVDSFDDNENALGFTTSALGNRGDFTVYGDAEPRDGPPFNESWNTFWDVAVVRTDQGWFAEMRIPFSSLRFQDDNGRVGMGIIAWRYHPRKNEIVISPDIPPNWVWGFMKPSRAQDYVLDGVFSRNPLYITPYVLSGAGHSSELNGDSTAYLRSSNSPREAGLDIKYGLTSNLTLDLSLNTDFAQVEADDQQVNLTRFSLFFPEKRLFFQERSSLFNVTMGGPNQLFYSRQIGLSEEGPVRLFG
;
A
#
# COMPACT_ATOMS: atom_id res chain seq x y z
N MET A 1 76.40 -24.08 -19.38
CA MET A 1 75.90 -23.96 -18.04
C MET A 1 74.66 -23.06 -18.12
N ARG A 2 73.47 -23.65 -18.15
CA ARG A 2 72.20 -22.96 -18.30
C ARG A 2 71.43 -23.10 -16.98
N ASN A 3 71.27 -21.99 -16.29
CA ASN A 3 70.44 -21.95 -15.08
C ASN A 3 68.97 -21.80 -15.51
N THR A 4 68.19 -22.82 -15.20
CA THR A 4 66.72 -22.79 -15.32
C THR A 4 66.14 -22.27 -14.00
N LEU A 5 65.60 -21.05 -14.04
CA LEU A 5 64.87 -20.44 -12.95
C LEU A 5 63.41 -20.97 -12.98
N SER A 6 63.05 -21.81 -12.03
CA SER A 6 61.68 -22.32 -11.88
C SER A 6 60.88 -21.33 -11.04
N THR A 7 59.96 -20.63 -11.71
CA THR A 7 59.04 -19.70 -11.05
C THR A 7 57.84 -20.51 -10.54
N PHE A 8 57.73 -20.73 -9.26
CA PHE A 8 56.54 -21.27 -8.59
C PHE A 8 55.48 -20.18 -8.52
N LEU A 9 54.46 -20.29 -9.38
CA LEU A 9 53.27 -19.43 -9.31
C LEU A 9 52.30 -20.03 -8.28
N SER A 10 52.36 -19.50 -7.06
CA SER A 10 51.36 -19.84 -6.01
C SER A 10 50.03 -19.20 -6.33
N LEU A 11 49.10 -19.97 -6.88
CA LEU A 11 47.73 -19.58 -7.08
C LEU A 11 47.01 -19.58 -5.71
N VAL A 12 46.95 -18.42 -5.06
CA VAL A 12 46.12 -18.23 -3.86
C VAL A 12 44.67 -18.21 -4.30
N LEU A 13 43.98 -19.31 -4.16
CA LEU A 13 42.54 -19.42 -4.33
C LEU A 13 41.88 -18.73 -3.13
N CYS A 14 41.56 -17.42 -3.27
CA CYS A 14 40.65 -16.75 -2.35
C CYS A 14 39.24 -17.33 -2.57
N VAL A 15 38.89 -18.31 -1.75
CA VAL A 15 37.52 -18.72 -1.55
C VAL A 15 36.83 -17.55 -0.84
N LEU A 16 36.24 -16.64 -1.59
CA LEU A 16 35.27 -15.72 -1.06
C LEU A 16 34.10 -16.58 -0.59
N SER A 17 34.07 -16.86 0.70
CA SER A 17 32.87 -17.34 1.38
C SER A 17 31.84 -16.20 1.24
N ALA A 18 31.05 -16.24 0.18
CA ALA A 18 29.81 -15.51 0.15
C ALA A 18 28.99 -16.09 1.32
N SER A 19 29.04 -15.42 2.47
CA SER A 19 28.09 -15.62 3.55
C SER A 19 26.75 -15.21 2.93
N GLY A 20 26.06 -16.14 2.29
CA GLY A 20 24.69 -15.96 1.90
C GLY A 20 23.95 -15.54 3.17
N GLN A 21 23.52 -14.31 3.21
CA GLN A 21 22.72 -13.78 4.31
C GLN A 21 21.49 -14.69 4.35
N GLN A 22 21.41 -15.53 5.39
CA GLN A 22 20.28 -16.45 5.52
C GLN A 22 19.05 -15.58 5.73
N LEU A 23 18.18 -15.50 4.71
CA LEU A 23 16.95 -14.74 4.77
C LEU A 23 16.17 -15.16 6.01
N ALA A 24 15.64 -14.21 6.76
CA ALA A 24 14.85 -14.50 7.94
C ALA A 24 13.57 -15.24 7.52
N LYS A 25 13.16 -16.26 8.27
CA LYS A 25 11.87 -16.91 8.04
C LYS A 25 10.78 -16.12 8.75
N LEU A 26 9.74 -15.78 7.99
CA LEU A 26 8.53 -15.23 8.61
C LEU A 26 7.89 -16.34 9.45
N PRO A 27 7.50 -16.09 10.71
CA PRO A 27 6.82 -17.09 11.52
C PRO A 27 5.47 -17.49 10.94
N ARG A 28 5.14 -18.80 10.98
CA ARG A 28 3.86 -19.33 10.58
C ARG A 28 2.97 -19.50 11.82
N LEU A 29 1.70 -19.09 11.71
CA LEU A 29 0.71 -19.31 12.77
C LEU A 29 0.47 -20.80 12.97
N SER A 30 0.44 -21.23 14.23
CA SER A 30 0.22 -22.63 14.62
C SER A 30 -1.27 -23.00 14.83
N GLY A 31 -2.18 -22.04 14.68
CA GLY A 31 -3.61 -22.23 14.88
C GLY A 31 -4.42 -21.03 14.38
N PRO A 32 -5.73 -21.10 14.45
CA PRO A 32 -6.61 -20.04 13.98
C PRO A 32 -6.47 -18.76 14.80
N VAL A 33 -6.63 -17.64 14.13
CA VAL A 33 -6.70 -16.29 14.70
C VAL A 33 -8.08 -15.73 14.46
N GLN A 34 -8.68 -15.15 15.49
CA GLN A 34 -9.91 -14.39 15.39
C GLN A 34 -9.53 -12.92 15.25
N LEU A 35 -9.98 -12.29 14.19
CA LEU A 35 -9.68 -10.87 13.94
C LEU A 35 -10.56 -10.02 14.88
N ASP A 36 -10.04 -9.70 16.07
CA ASP A 36 -10.78 -8.94 17.10
C ASP A 36 -9.97 -7.78 17.72
N GLY A 37 -8.68 -7.66 17.35
CA GLY A 37 -7.77 -6.57 17.70
C GLY A 37 -6.76 -6.88 18.83
N PRO A 38 -7.09 -7.59 19.91
CA PRO A 38 -6.16 -7.79 21.03
C PRO A 38 -5.04 -8.80 20.78
N SER A 39 -5.15 -9.68 19.81
CA SER A 39 -4.18 -10.76 19.49
C SER A 39 -3.82 -11.62 20.72
N ASN A 40 -4.87 -12.14 21.36
CA ASN A 40 -4.73 -12.91 22.60
C ASN A 40 -4.66 -14.42 22.39
N GLU A 41 -4.89 -14.89 21.16
CA GLU A 41 -4.92 -16.30 20.83
C GLU A 41 -3.58 -16.98 21.10
N PRO A 42 -3.61 -18.26 21.46
CA PRO A 42 -2.37 -19.02 21.66
C PRO A 42 -1.44 -19.01 20.45
N ALA A 43 -1.99 -18.89 19.24
CA ALA A 43 -1.21 -18.80 18.00
C ALA A 43 -0.26 -17.60 18.00
N TRP A 44 -0.65 -16.44 18.54
CA TRP A 44 0.18 -15.26 18.65
C TRP A 44 1.28 -15.36 19.73
N GLN A 45 1.09 -16.19 20.75
CA GLN A 45 2.04 -16.31 21.86
C GLN A 45 3.39 -16.87 21.42
N THR A 46 3.41 -17.63 20.33
CA THR A 46 4.62 -18.22 19.76
C THR A 46 5.35 -17.28 18.78
N ILE A 47 4.70 -16.19 18.38
CA ILE A 47 5.25 -15.24 17.43
C ILE A 47 6.05 -14.17 18.16
N PRO A 48 7.34 -14.02 17.88
CA PRO A 48 8.16 -12.99 18.52
C PRO A 48 7.74 -11.60 18.07
N SER A 49 7.82 -10.63 18.98
CA SER A 49 7.67 -9.22 18.62
C SER A 49 8.86 -8.77 17.80
N LEU A 50 8.62 -7.91 16.81
CA LEU A 50 9.67 -7.27 16.02
C LEU A 50 10.55 -6.39 16.92
N SER A 51 11.83 -6.32 16.57
CA SER A 51 12.73 -5.33 17.16
C SER A 51 12.41 -3.95 16.57
N LEU A 52 11.97 -3.04 17.41
CA LEU A 52 11.57 -1.69 17.02
C LEU A 52 12.67 -0.67 17.39
N THR A 53 12.88 0.28 16.50
CA THR A 53 13.82 1.39 16.67
C THR A 53 13.08 2.70 16.47
N MET A 54 13.39 3.73 17.24
CA MET A 54 12.88 5.07 16.97
C MET A 54 13.51 5.61 15.68
N PHE A 55 12.68 5.91 14.70
CA PHE A 55 13.06 6.56 13.44
C PHE A 55 13.13 8.08 13.60
N SER A 56 12.11 8.67 14.23
CA SER A 56 12.00 10.11 14.53
C SER A 56 11.33 10.33 15.88
N PRO A 57 11.60 11.46 16.56
CA PRO A 57 12.46 12.59 16.19
C PRO A 57 13.95 12.32 16.41
N THR A 58 14.30 11.31 17.21
CA THR A 58 15.69 11.00 17.54
C THR A 58 16.00 9.58 17.09
N TYR A 59 16.75 9.43 16.02
CA TYR A 59 17.13 8.12 15.52
C TYR A 59 17.82 7.25 16.58
N ARG A 60 17.30 6.02 16.73
CA ARG A 60 17.73 5.08 17.80
C ARG A 60 17.51 5.60 19.22
N GLY A 61 16.67 6.61 19.39
CA GLY A 61 16.22 7.05 20.72
C GLY A 61 15.35 6.00 21.40
N SER A 62 15.03 6.24 22.66
CA SER A 62 14.09 5.40 23.41
C SER A 62 12.66 5.90 23.14
N PRO A 63 11.75 5.05 22.65
CA PRO A 63 10.34 5.42 22.51
C PRO A 63 9.74 5.80 23.87
N THR A 64 8.88 6.82 23.87
CA THR A 64 8.22 7.26 25.12
C THR A 64 7.10 6.32 25.54
N GLU A 65 6.50 5.62 24.58
CA GLU A 65 5.41 4.65 24.81
C GLU A 65 5.78 3.30 24.24
N SER A 66 5.39 2.23 24.95
CA SER A 66 5.67 0.87 24.52
C SER A 66 4.87 0.51 23.26
N THR A 67 5.51 -0.19 22.37
CA THR A 67 4.89 -0.69 21.13
C THR A 67 5.37 -2.12 20.88
N GLU A 68 4.43 -3.02 20.62
CA GLU A 68 4.71 -4.40 20.21
C GLU A 68 4.07 -4.64 18.84
N ILE A 69 4.86 -5.10 17.88
CA ILE A 69 4.35 -5.51 16.56
C ILE A 69 4.79 -6.95 16.31
N ARG A 70 3.86 -7.78 15.90
CA ARG A 70 4.11 -9.16 15.48
C ARG A 70 3.59 -9.36 14.08
N ILE A 71 4.31 -10.12 13.27
CA ILE A 71 3.90 -10.47 11.90
C ILE A 71 4.02 -11.98 11.75
N ALA A 72 3.02 -12.58 11.15
CA ALA A 72 2.95 -14.01 10.89
C ALA A 72 2.11 -14.27 9.64
N TYR A 73 2.07 -15.52 9.18
CA TYR A 73 1.25 -15.93 8.05
C TYR A 73 0.64 -17.32 8.27
N ASP A 74 -0.38 -17.63 7.48
CA ASP A 74 -0.94 -18.97 7.32
C ASP A 74 -1.00 -19.36 5.82
N ASP A 75 -1.90 -20.23 5.41
CA ASP A 75 -2.04 -20.67 4.01
C ASP A 75 -2.64 -19.61 3.08
N ASP A 76 -3.40 -18.68 3.62
CA ASP A 76 -4.21 -17.74 2.86
C ASP A 76 -3.90 -16.26 3.11
N PHE A 77 -3.26 -15.94 4.26
CA PHE A 77 -3.12 -14.55 4.72
C PHE A 77 -1.75 -14.25 5.33
N ILE A 78 -1.33 -13.00 5.20
CA ILE A 78 -0.38 -12.36 6.11
C ILE A 78 -1.17 -11.66 7.19
N TYR A 79 -0.72 -11.79 8.43
CA TYR A 79 -1.28 -11.13 9.61
C TYR A 79 -0.27 -10.19 10.23
N ALA A 80 -0.71 -9.03 10.66
CA ALA A 80 0.07 -8.14 11.49
C ALA A 80 -0.73 -7.77 12.74
N SER A 81 -0.13 -7.95 13.91
CA SER A 81 -0.71 -7.56 15.19
C SER A 81 0.10 -6.41 15.77
N GLY A 82 -0.58 -5.37 16.24
CA GLY A 82 0.01 -4.21 16.91
C GLY A 82 -0.61 -3.97 18.29
N ARG A 83 0.22 -3.83 19.32
CA ARG A 83 -0.17 -3.37 20.65
C ARG A 83 0.51 -2.05 20.92
N PHE A 84 -0.27 -0.99 20.93
CA PHE A 84 0.18 0.38 21.01
C PHE A 84 -0.21 0.94 22.37
N TYR A 85 0.68 0.76 23.33
CA TYR A 85 0.47 1.27 24.69
C TYR A 85 0.58 2.78 24.70
N ASP A 86 -0.13 3.41 25.65
CA ASP A 86 -0.12 4.83 25.85
C ASP A 86 -0.39 5.15 27.34
N SER A 87 0.45 5.94 27.95
CA SER A 87 0.30 6.35 29.34
C SER A 87 -0.91 7.27 29.58
N GLU A 88 -1.45 7.88 28.50
CA GLU A 88 -2.65 8.70 28.49
C GLU A 88 -3.63 8.26 27.40
N PRO A 89 -4.31 7.09 27.52
CA PRO A 89 -5.15 6.54 26.47
C PRO A 89 -6.30 7.44 26.02
N SER A 90 -6.77 8.35 26.89
CA SER A 90 -7.77 9.36 26.54
C SER A 90 -7.26 10.40 25.53
N GLY A 91 -5.95 10.55 25.40
CA GLY A 91 -5.30 11.44 24.45
C GLY A 91 -5.10 10.84 23.05
N ILE A 92 -5.33 9.55 22.86
CA ILE A 92 -5.22 8.89 21.58
C ILE A 92 -6.22 9.49 20.59
N ARG A 93 -5.72 9.91 19.43
CA ARG A 93 -6.53 10.55 18.39
C ARG A 93 -6.71 9.64 17.20
N ALA A 94 -7.91 9.67 16.66
CA ALA A 94 -8.25 9.16 15.35
C ALA A 94 -9.52 9.88 14.89
N THR A 95 -9.50 10.44 13.70
CA THR A 95 -10.46 11.47 13.27
C THR A 95 -11.46 10.99 12.25
N SER A 96 -11.19 9.89 11.54
CA SER A 96 -12.04 9.41 10.47
C SER A 96 -12.15 7.89 10.45
N LEU A 97 -13.34 7.40 10.08
CA LEU A 97 -13.59 5.99 9.72
C LEU A 97 -13.58 5.79 8.19
N VAL A 98 -13.47 6.88 7.44
CA VAL A 98 -13.47 6.81 5.97
C VAL A 98 -12.17 6.17 5.52
N ARG A 99 -12.25 5.26 4.54
CA ARG A 99 -11.08 4.62 3.92
C ARG A 99 -10.16 5.68 3.33
N ASP A 100 -8.85 5.45 3.44
CA ASP A 100 -7.77 6.29 2.91
C ASP A 100 -7.67 7.70 3.53
N MET A 101 -8.52 8.02 4.50
CA MET A 101 -8.43 9.27 5.24
C MET A 101 -7.59 9.10 6.51
N ASN A 102 -6.28 9.29 6.37
CA ASN A 102 -5.35 9.36 7.49
C ASN A 102 -4.97 10.82 7.76
N SER A 103 -5.23 11.28 8.97
CA SER A 103 -4.81 12.61 9.41
C SER A 103 -3.41 12.55 10.02
N PRO A 104 -2.54 13.55 9.82
CA PRO A 104 -1.28 13.66 10.54
C PRO A 104 -1.42 13.76 12.07
N SER A 105 -2.64 13.97 12.56
CA SER A 105 -2.96 13.97 13.99
C SER A 105 -3.38 12.61 14.55
N ASP A 106 -3.54 11.60 13.69
CA ASP A 106 -4.01 10.28 14.09
C ASP A 106 -2.86 9.36 14.49
N ASP A 107 -3.10 8.53 15.50
CA ASP A 107 -2.22 7.41 15.86
C ASP A 107 -2.36 6.34 14.77
N ILE A 108 -1.28 6.01 14.08
CA ILE A 108 -1.31 5.17 12.88
C ILE A 108 -0.38 3.96 13.05
N PHE A 109 -0.88 2.81 12.66
CA PHE A 109 -0.12 1.60 12.41
C PHE A 109 -0.05 1.34 10.91
N CYS A 110 1.15 1.07 10.41
CA CYS A 110 1.38 0.77 9.00
C CYS A 110 2.22 -0.49 8.83
N LEU A 111 1.85 -1.27 7.82
CA LEU A 111 2.61 -2.38 7.27
C LEU A 111 2.89 -2.08 5.80
N VAL A 112 4.15 -2.14 5.40
CA VAL A 112 4.60 -2.02 3.99
C VAL A 112 5.16 -3.38 3.57
N VAL A 113 4.70 -3.90 2.44
CA VAL A 113 5.07 -5.21 1.92
C VAL A 113 5.58 -5.07 0.49
N ASP A 114 6.87 -5.28 0.29
CA ASP A 114 7.45 -5.54 -1.02
C ASP A 114 7.18 -7.00 -1.38
N SER A 115 6.08 -7.23 -2.05
CA SER A 115 5.58 -8.58 -2.33
C SER A 115 6.29 -9.29 -3.48
N PHE A 116 7.03 -8.55 -4.30
CA PHE A 116 7.85 -9.10 -5.38
C PHE A 116 9.33 -9.23 -5.01
N ASP A 117 9.72 -8.66 -3.86
CA ASP A 117 11.13 -8.58 -3.43
C ASP A 117 12.00 -7.90 -4.49
N ASP A 118 11.43 -6.86 -5.13
CA ASP A 118 12.07 -6.13 -6.23
C ASP A 118 12.83 -4.88 -5.76
N ASN A 119 12.68 -4.52 -4.48
CA ASN A 119 13.31 -3.34 -3.85
C ASN A 119 12.94 -1.99 -4.51
N GLU A 120 11.86 -1.97 -5.28
CA GLU A 120 11.40 -0.81 -6.03
C GLU A 120 9.95 -0.46 -5.71
N ASN A 121 9.11 -1.48 -5.57
CA ASN A 121 7.68 -1.32 -5.41
C ASN A 121 7.19 -2.02 -4.15
N ALA A 122 6.21 -1.43 -3.47
CA ALA A 122 5.58 -2.05 -2.32
C ALA A 122 4.11 -1.69 -2.21
N LEU A 123 3.40 -2.45 -1.39
CA LEU A 123 2.02 -2.22 -1.00
C LEU A 123 2.01 -1.79 0.47
N GLY A 124 1.29 -0.73 0.77
CA GLY A 124 1.13 -0.23 2.14
C GLY A 124 -0.27 -0.45 2.66
N PHE A 125 -0.38 -0.78 3.94
CA PHE A 125 -1.63 -0.99 4.66
C PHE A 125 -1.59 -0.20 5.96
N THR A 126 -2.54 0.70 6.16
CA THR A 126 -2.61 1.56 7.34
C THR A 126 -3.93 1.43 8.07
N THR A 127 -3.87 1.57 9.38
CA THR A 127 -5.05 1.75 10.21
C THR A 127 -4.77 2.75 11.33
N SER A 128 -5.81 3.41 11.80
CA SER A 128 -5.75 4.26 12.99
C SER A 128 -6.44 3.59 14.17
N ALA A 129 -6.40 4.24 15.32
CA ALA A 129 -7.07 3.77 16.54
C ALA A 129 -8.62 3.75 16.44
N LEU A 130 -9.23 4.08 15.29
CA LEU A 130 -10.64 3.87 14.97
C LEU A 130 -10.88 2.67 14.06
N GLY A 131 -9.83 2.08 13.46
CA GLY A 131 -9.98 0.93 12.57
C GLY A 131 -10.38 1.29 11.13
N ASN A 132 -10.13 2.54 10.68
CA ASN A 132 -10.22 2.84 9.26
C ASN A 132 -9.16 2.05 8.49
N ARG A 133 -9.45 1.72 7.25
CA ARG A 133 -8.49 1.09 6.33
C ARG A 133 -7.92 2.14 5.41
N GLY A 134 -6.61 2.14 5.24
CA GLY A 134 -5.93 2.87 4.19
C GLY A 134 -4.97 1.93 3.48
N ASP A 135 -4.98 1.94 2.17
CA ASP A 135 -4.08 1.16 1.37
C ASP A 135 -3.50 2.00 0.23
N PHE A 136 -2.26 1.75 -0.10
CA PHE A 136 -1.54 2.52 -1.10
C PHE A 136 -0.46 1.68 -1.78
N THR A 137 -0.04 2.10 -2.95
CA THR A 137 1.15 1.56 -3.60
C THR A 137 2.32 2.50 -3.40
N VAL A 138 3.52 1.94 -3.18
CA VAL A 138 4.80 2.66 -3.22
C VAL A 138 5.51 2.29 -4.50
N TYR A 139 6.19 3.25 -5.12
CA TYR A 139 6.93 3.06 -6.35
C TYR A 139 8.28 3.81 -6.35
N GLY A 140 9.21 3.35 -7.21
CA GLY A 140 10.51 3.97 -7.39
C GLY A 140 11.34 4.03 -6.12
N ASP A 141 11.30 2.97 -5.30
CA ASP A 141 11.99 2.86 -4.03
C ASP A 141 11.71 4.03 -3.06
N ALA A 142 10.47 4.52 -3.06
CA ALA A 142 10.03 5.67 -2.28
C ALA A 142 10.85 6.95 -2.47
N GLU A 143 11.49 7.10 -3.63
CA GLU A 143 12.22 8.32 -3.98
C GLU A 143 11.26 9.35 -4.59
N PRO A 144 11.10 10.54 -3.99
CA PRO A 144 10.25 11.58 -4.54
C PRO A 144 10.87 12.12 -5.83
N ARG A 145 10.09 12.09 -6.93
CA ARG A 145 10.52 12.68 -8.21
C ARG A 145 9.73 13.96 -8.46
N ASP A 146 8.47 13.84 -8.86
CA ASP A 146 7.60 14.98 -9.18
C ASP A 146 6.38 15.05 -8.23
N GLY A 147 6.45 14.38 -7.08
CA GLY A 147 5.39 14.28 -6.08
C GLY A 147 5.68 13.20 -5.04
N PRO A 148 4.70 12.87 -4.19
CA PRO A 148 4.83 11.76 -3.27
C PRO A 148 5.05 10.43 -4.02
N PRO A 149 5.93 9.55 -3.55
CA PRO A 149 6.26 8.30 -4.23
C PRO A 149 5.25 7.18 -3.92
N PHE A 150 4.00 7.52 -3.69
CA PHE A 150 2.93 6.58 -3.37
C PHE A 150 1.60 7.03 -3.98
N ASN A 151 0.70 6.07 -4.19
CA ASN A 151 -0.65 6.31 -4.70
C ASN A 151 -1.69 5.72 -3.74
N GLU A 152 -2.40 6.58 -3.02
CA GLU A 152 -3.46 6.23 -2.05
C GLU A 152 -4.81 5.93 -2.73
N SER A 153 -4.94 6.15 -4.05
CA SER A 153 -6.16 5.79 -4.75
C SER A 153 -6.24 4.29 -5.10
N TRP A 154 -5.16 3.52 -4.86
CA TRP A 154 -5.17 2.08 -5.04
C TRP A 154 -5.90 1.43 -3.86
N ASN A 155 -6.80 0.50 -4.19
CA ASN A 155 -7.60 -0.19 -3.20
C ASN A 155 -7.55 -1.71 -3.41
N THR A 156 -7.46 -2.46 -2.31
CA THR A 156 -7.53 -3.92 -2.33
C THR A 156 -8.35 -4.49 -1.17
N PHE A 157 -8.55 -5.81 -1.17
CA PHE A 157 -9.28 -6.49 -0.12
C PHE A 157 -8.34 -6.87 1.02
N TRP A 158 -8.64 -6.39 2.20
CA TRP A 158 -8.01 -6.78 3.46
C TRP A 158 -8.89 -6.38 4.62
N ASP A 159 -8.67 -6.96 5.78
CA ASP A 159 -9.47 -6.71 6.97
C ASP A 159 -8.61 -6.18 8.11
N VAL A 160 -9.23 -5.41 8.98
CA VAL A 160 -8.62 -4.94 10.23
C VAL A 160 -9.67 -4.93 11.35
N ALA A 161 -9.26 -5.33 12.54
CA ALA A 161 -9.99 -5.10 13.76
C ALA A 161 -9.15 -4.26 14.72
N VAL A 162 -9.80 -3.33 15.40
CA VAL A 162 -9.16 -2.43 16.35
C VAL A 162 -9.97 -2.35 17.62
N VAL A 163 -9.31 -2.38 18.76
CA VAL A 163 -9.91 -2.15 20.07
C VAL A 163 -9.13 -1.07 20.83
N ARG A 164 -9.87 -0.18 21.47
CA ARG A 164 -9.30 0.81 22.42
C ARG A 164 -9.52 0.32 23.84
N THR A 165 -8.49 0.41 24.64
CA THR A 165 -8.45 -0.02 26.04
C THR A 165 -7.97 1.10 26.96
N ASP A 166 -7.96 0.84 28.25
CA ASP A 166 -7.32 1.71 29.25
C ASP A 166 -5.79 1.67 29.23
N GLN A 167 -5.19 0.81 28.41
CA GLN A 167 -3.74 0.68 28.23
C GLN A 167 -3.24 1.28 26.92
N GLY A 168 -4.14 1.61 25.98
CA GLY A 168 -3.80 2.05 24.65
C GLY A 168 -4.79 1.55 23.59
N TRP A 169 -4.32 1.26 22.38
CA TRP A 169 -5.12 0.65 21.34
C TRP A 169 -4.37 -0.51 20.71
N PHE A 170 -5.13 -1.52 20.29
CA PHE A 170 -4.60 -2.73 19.71
C PHE A 170 -5.29 -3.01 18.39
N ALA A 171 -4.52 -3.54 17.43
CA ALA A 171 -4.99 -3.77 16.09
C ALA A 171 -4.50 -5.13 15.56
N GLU A 172 -5.33 -5.77 14.76
CA GLU A 172 -4.97 -6.92 13.95
C GLU A 172 -5.36 -6.66 12.50
N MET A 173 -4.40 -6.79 11.62
CA MET A 173 -4.58 -6.76 10.16
C MET A 173 -4.54 -8.19 9.62
N ARG A 174 -5.39 -8.46 8.65
CA ARG A 174 -5.44 -9.71 7.89
C ARG A 174 -5.46 -9.40 6.41
N ILE A 175 -4.39 -9.73 5.71
CA ILE A 175 -4.15 -9.37 4.32
C ILE A 175 -4.08 -10.66 3.50
N PRO A 176 -5.06 -10.93 2.61
CA PRO A 176 -5.05 -12.15 1.81
C PRO A 176 -3.92 -12.12 0.78
N PHE A 177 -3.29 -13.26 0.57
CA PHE A 177 -2.24 -13.39 -0.45
C PHE A 177 -2.73 -13.02 -1.85
N SER A 178 -4.02 -13.19 -2.13
CA SER A 178 -4.63 -12.77 -3.40
C SER A 178 -4.57 -11.25 -3.64
N SER A 179 -4.44 -10.45 -2.57
CA SER A 179 -4.31 -8.98 -2.66
C SER A 179 -2.88 -8.51 -2.84
N LEU A 180 -1.88 -9.37 -2.57
CA LEU A 180 -0.46 -8.97 -2.58
C LEU A 180 0.19 -9.15 -3.93
N ARG A 181 -0.20 -10.16 -4.70
CA ARG A 181 0.51 -10.61 -5.91
C ARG A 181 2.01 -10.82 -5.67
N PHE A 182 2.50 -11.97 -5.93
CA PHE A 182 3.89 -12.34 -5.72
C PHE A 182 4.29 -13.48 -6.66
N GLN A 183 5.57 -13.75 -6.74
CA GLN A 183 6.10 -14.93 -7.41
C GLN A 183 6.47 -15.97 -6.38
N ASP A 184 6.16 -17.23 -6.65
CA ASP A 184 6.61 -18.34 -5.83
C ASP A 184 7.58 -19.24 -6.61
N ASP A 185 8.55 -19.82 -5.90
CA ASP A 185 9.38 -20.90 -6.37
C ASP A 185 9.01 -22.18 -5.59
N ASN A 186 8.12 -22.99 -6.16
CA ASN A 186 7.63 -24.24 -5.56
C ASN A 186 7.08 -24.04 -4.13
N GLY A 187 6.33 -22.96 -3.92
CA GLY A 187 5.75 -22.62 -2.63
C GLY A 187 6.69 -21.87 -1.69
N ARG A 188 7.82 -21.42 -2.18
CA ARG A 188 8.72 -20.53 -1.44
C ARG A 188 8.63 -19.12 -2.00
N VAL A 189 8.37 -18.15 -1.13
CA VAL A 189 8.16 -16.75 -1.48
C VAL A 189 9.10 -15.86 -0.68
N GLY A 190 9.80 -14.93 -1.35
CA GLY A 190 10.51 -13.83 -0.74
C GLY A 190 9.61 -12.60 -0.65
N MET A 191 9.63 -11.89 0.47
CA MET A 191 8.94 -10.61 0.63
C MET A 191 9.73 -9.69 1.55
N GLY A 192 9.84 -8.41 1.17
CA GLY A 192 10.37 -7.37 2.05
C GLY A 192 9.26 -6.78 2.94
N ILE A 193 9.53 -6.59 4.23
CA ILE A 193 8.53 -6.06 5.18
C ILE A 193 9.11 -4.90 5.99
N ILE A 194 8.32 -3.81 6.08
CA ILE A 194 8.53 -2.71 7.01
C ILE A 194 7.26 -2.56 7.84
N ALA A 195 7.40 -2.37 9.15
CA ALA A 195 6.27 -2.09 10.03
C ALA A 195 6.59 -0.90 10.92
N TRP A 196 5.65 0.01 11.08
CA TRP A 196 5.86 1.20 11.91
C TRP A 196 4.58 1.69 12.58
N ARG A 197 4.76 2.38 13.72
CA ARG A 197 3.74 3.18 14.39
C ARG A 197 4.13 4.64 14.32
N TYR A 198 3.17 5.50 13.99
CA TYR A 198 3.26 6.94 14.22
C TYR A 198 2.42 7.34 15.43
N HIS A 199 3.07 7.98 16.41
CA HIS A 199 2.45 8.52 17.62
C HIS A 199 2.46 10.05 17.56
N PRO A 200 1.39 10.70 17.07
CA PRO A 200 1.39 12.14 16.73
C PRO A 200 1.59 13.05 17.94
N ARG A 201 1.05 12.71 19.10
CA ARG A 201 1.17 13.50 20.32
C ARG A 201 2.62 13.71 20.76
N LYS A 202 3.47 12.74 20.47
CA LYS A 202 4.91 12.74 20.76
C LYS A 202 5.77 13.04 19.53
N ASN A 203 5.15 13.12 18.36
CA ASN A 203 5.81 13.21 17.05
C ASN A 203 6.84 12.09 16.85
N GLU A 204 6.52 10.90 17.32
CA GLU A 204 7.39 9.74 17.28
C GLU A 204 6.98 8.76 16.19
N ILE A 205 7.97 8.24 15.45
CA ILE A 205 7.82 7.05 14.62
C ILE A 205 8.76 5.98 15.19
N VAL A 206 8.19 4.82 15.49
CA VAL A 206 8.93 3.60 15.80
C VAL A 206 8.75 2.61 14.67
N ILE A 207 9.85 1.96 14.26
CA ILE A 207 9.92 1.20 13.01
C ILE A 207 10.70 -0.10 13.17
N SER A 208 10.37 -1.09 12.38
CA SER A 208 11.17 -2.27 12.08
C SER A 208 11.18 -2.48 10.56
N PRO A 209 12.34 -2.77 9.95
CA PRO A 209 13.68 -2.88 10.53
C PRO A 209 14.26 -1.53 10.94
N ASP A 210 15.50 -1.55 11.44
CA ASP A 210 16.25 -0.34 11.81
C ASP A 210 16.68 0.44 10.56
N ILE A 211 15.89 1.44 10.19
CA ILE A 211 16.10 2.29 9.00
C ILE A 211 16.60 3.66 9.45
N PRO A 212 17.75 4.14 8.97
CA PRO A 212 18.21 5.49 9.27
C PRO A 212 17.36 6.55 8.55
N PRO A 213 17.11 7.73 9.17
CA PRO A 213 16.25 8.78 8.62
C PRO A 213 16.96 9.65 7.55
N ASN A 214 17.67 8.99 6.62
CA ASN A 214 18.43 9.67 5.57
C ASN A 214 17.57 10.04 4.36
N TRP A 215 16.34 9.52 4.30
CA TRP A 215 15.40 9.73 3.21
C TRP A 215 14.08 10.28 3.75
N VAL A 216 13.43 11.16 3.00
CA VAL A 216 12.12 11.75 3.39
C VAL A 216 11.07 10.67 3.67
N TRP A 217 11.02 9.64 2.82
CA TRP A 217 10.08 8.52 2.91
C TRP A 217 10.77 7.19 3.31
N GLY A 218 11.86 7.28 4.11
CA GLY A 218 12.64 6.12 4.51
C GLY A 218 11.82 5.00 5.17
N PHE A 219 10.76 5.35 5.88
CA PHE A 219 9.83 4.42 6.53
C PHE A 219 8.87 3.70 5.57
N MET A 220 8.94 3.99 4.27
CA MET A 220 8.19 3.32 3.20
C MET A 220 9.11 2.73 2.12
N LYS A 221 10.45 2.78 2.30
CA LYS A 221 11.46 2.49 1.28
C LYS A 221 11.68 0.98 1.09
N PRO A 222 11.23 0.34 -0.02
CA PRO A 222 11.33 -1.09 -0.24
C PRO A 222 12.75 -1.63 -0.09
N SER A 223 13.75 -0.95 -0.65
CA SER A 223 15.16 -1.38 -0.54
C SER A 223 15.72 -1.39 0.87
N ARG A 224 14.94 -0.96 1.86
CA ARG A 224 15.29 -0.99 3.30
C ARG A 224 14.40 -1.93 4.10
N ALA A 225 13.51 -2.63 3.44
CA ALA A 225 12.69 -3.65 4.08
C ALA A 225 13.56 -4.78 4.64
N GLN A 226 13.04 -5.49 5.62
CA GLN A 226 13.60 -6.75 6.06
C GLN A 226 13.05 -7.86 5.19
N ASP A 227 13.93 -8.57 4.51
CA ASP A 227 13.55 -9.70 3.66
C ASP A 227 13.22 -10.91 4.52
N TYR A 228 12.06 -11.50 4.19
CA TYR A 228 11.57 -12.72 4.80
C TYR A 228 11.28 -13.78 3.75
N VAL A 229 11.45 -15.03 4.15
CA VAL A 229 11.01 -16.18 3.38
C VAL A 229 9.77 -16.78 4.02
N LEU A 230 8.77 -17.03 3.19
CA LEU A 230 7.55 -17.76 3.51
C LEU A 230 7.60 -19.11 2.80
N ASP A 231 7.38 -20.19 3.53
CA ASP A 231 7.35 -21.55 2.98
C ASP A 231 5.90 -22.08 2.91
N GLY A 232 5.56 -22.79 1.84
CA GLY A 232 4.24 -23.40 1.64
C GLY A 232 3.17 -22.39 1.16
N VAL A 233 3.57 -21.27 0.60
CA VAL A 233 2.69 -20.26 0.03
C VAL A 233 2.77 -20.33 -1.49
N PHE A 234 1.62 -20.51 -2.15
CA PHE A 234 1.56 -20.66 -3.60
C PHE A 234 0.79 -19.49 -4.22
N SER A 235 1.34 -18.96 -5.30
CA SER A 235 0.66 -17.96 -6.11
C SER A 235 -0.63 -18.56 -6.69
N ARG A 236 -1.72 -17.83 -6.53
CA ARG A 236 -3.04 -18.21 -7.06
C ARG A 236 -3.41 -17.25 -8.18
N ASN A 237 -4.23 -17.72 -9.10
CA ASN A 237 -4.79 -16.92 -10.18
C ASN A 237 -6.18 -16.42 -9.74
N PRO A 238 -6.28 -15.27 -9.05
CA PRO A 238 -7.56 -14.78 -8.57
C PRO A 238 -8.46 -14.34 -9.73
N LEU A 239 -9.73 -14.68 -9.64
CA LEU A 239 -10.78 -14.17 -10.50
C LEU A 239 -11.71 -13.26 -9.67
N TYR A 240 -11.73 -11.98 -10.01
CA TYR A 240 -12.65 -11.01 -9.42
C TYR A 240 -13.73 -10.68 -10.43
N ILE A 241 -14.98 -10.75 -9.99
CA ILE A 241 -16.15 -10.37 -10.78
C ILE A 241 -16.89 -9.32 -9.97
N THR A 242 -16.92 -8.10 -10.47
CA THR A 242 -17.49 -6.93 -9.79
C THR A 242 -18.65 -6.37 -10.59
N PRO A 243 -19.90 -6.85 -10.37
CA PRO A 243 -21.08 -6.23 -10.94
C PRO A 243 -21.37 -4.92 -10.22
N TYR A 244 -21.84 -3.92 -10.94
CA TYR A 244 -22.36 -2.70 -10.35
C TYR A 244 -23.72 -2.29 -10.93
N VAL A 245 -24.47 -1.54 -10.14
CA VAL A 245 -25.71 -0.87 -10.53
C VAL A 245 -25.66 0.55 -10.00
N LEU A 246 -25.86 1.50 -10.88
CA LEU A 246 -25.95 2.92 -10.54
C LEU A 246 -27.37 3.41 -10.76
N SER A 247 -27.95 4.09 -9.78
CA SER A 247 -29.20 4.80 -9.93
C SER A 247 -29.09 6.15 -9.21
N GLY A 248 -29.55 7.20 -9.85
CA GLY A 248 -29.53 8.54 -9.30
C GLY A 248 -30.69 9.36 -9.71
N ALA A 249 -30.94 10.47 -9.02
CA ALA A 249 -31.85 11.51 -9.40
C ALA A 249 -31.20 12.87 -9.13
N GLY A 250 -31.10 13.68 -10.16
CA GLY A 250 -30.46 14.99 -10.07
C GLY A 250 -31.33 16.08 -10.76
N HIS A 251 -31.19 17.27 -10.25
CA HIS A 251 -31.70 18.46 -10.92
C HIS A 251 -30.53 19.42 -11.14
N SER A 252 -30.32 19.84 -12.38
CA SER A 252 -29.39 20.91 -12.71
C SER A 252 -30.19 22.15 -13.17
N SER A 253 -29.62 23.32 -12.95
CA SER A 253 -30.16 24.58 -13.43
C SER A 253 -29.04 25.31 -14.16
N GLU A 254 -29.18 25.48 -15.46
CA GLU A 254 -28.24 26.18 -16.31
C GLU A 254 -28.87 27.45 -16.85
N LEU A 255 -28.06 28.50 -17.03
CA LEU A 255 -28.53 29.71 -17.68
C LEU A 255 -28.83 29.43 -19.15
N ASN A 256 -29.97 29.96 -19.66
CA ASN A 256 -30.24 29.92 -21.08
C ASN A 256 -29.19 30.74 -21.87
N GLY A 257 -29.14 30.54 -23.19
CA GLY A 257 -28.15 31.19 -24.06
C GLY A 257 -28.10 32.72 -23.94
N ASP A 258 -29.20 33.35 -23.54
CA ASP A 258 -29.29 34.80 -23.35
C ASP A 258 -29.02 35.23 -21.90
N SER A 259 -28.66 34.32 -21.02
CA SER A 259 -28.41 34.54 -19.58
C SER A 259 -29.54 35.24 -18.82
N THR A 260 -30.76 35.09 -19.28
CA THR A 260 -31.96 35.76 -18.73
C THR A 260 -32.80 34.89 -17.81
N ALA A 261 -32.66 33.55 -17.90
CA ALA A 261 -33.43 32.60 -17.12
C ALA A 261 -32.66 31.30 -16.87
N TYR A 262 -32.98 30.62 -15.77
CA TYR A 262 -32.47 29.28 -15.49
C TYR A 262 -33.36 28.22 -16.12
N LEU A 263 -32.78 27.38 -16.94
CA LEU A 263 -33.40 26.17 -17.47
C LEU A 263 -33.15 25.03 -16.50
N ARG A 264 -34.23 24.47 -15.97
CA ARG A 264 -34.14 23.31 -15.06
C ARG A 264 -34.13 22.03 -15.87
N SER A 265 -33.13 21.21 -15.71
CA SER A 265 -33.03 19.86 -16.27
C SER A 265 -33.11 18.81 -15.15
N SER A 266 -33.79 17.71 -15.42
CA SER A 266 -33.82 16.53 -14.52
C SER A 266 -33.07 15.40 -15.17
N ASN A 267 -32.14 14.79 -14.44
CA ASN A 267 -31.44 13.62 -14.87
C ASN A 267 -31.71 12.46 -13.89
N SER A 268 -31.99 11.29 -14.44
CA SER A 268 -32.19 10.06 -13.66
C SER A 268 -31.38 8.92 -14.29
N PRO A 269 -30.06 8.92 -14.08
CA PRO A 269 -29.21 7.86 -14.61
C PRO A 269 -29.62 6.50 -14.03
N ARG A 270 -29.60 5.49 -14.87
CA ARG A 270 -29.80 4.09 -14.50
C ARG A 270 -28.83 3.28 -15.34
N GLU A 271 -27.79 2.78 -14.70
CA GLU A 271 -26.72 2.08 -15.35
C GLU A 271 -26.41 0.78 -14.61
N ALA A 272 -25.95 -0.19 -15.34
CA ALA A 272 -25.43 -1.43 -14.79
C ALA A 272 -24.19 -1.84 -15.61
N GLY A 273 -23.20 -2.37 -14.96
CA GLY A 273 -21.98 -2.81 -15.61
C GLY A 273 -21.34 -3.95 -14.84
N LEU A 274 -20.22 -4.41 -15.40
CA LEU A 274 -19.50 -5.57 -14.89
C LEU A 274 -18.02 -5.39 -15.19
N ASP A 275 -17.20 -5.49 -14.15
CA ASP A 275 -15.76 -5.61 -14.28
C ASP A 275 -15.31 -7.03 -13.93
N ILE A 276 -14.44 -7.58 -14.76
CA ILE A 276 -13.85 -8.92 -14.57
C ILE A 276 -12.34 -8.75 -14.60
N LYS A 277 -11.68 -9.17 -13.53
CA LYS A 277 -10.24 -9.17 -13.43
C LYS A 277 -9.75 -10.59 -13.18
N TYR A 278 -8.89 -11.08 -14.04
CA TYR A 278 -8.36 -12.44 -13.97
C TYR A 278 -6.83 -12.44 -14.07
N GLY A 279 -6.18 -12.93 -13.02
CA GLY A 279 -4.74 -13.19 -13.03
C GLY A 279 -4.42 -14.41 -13.87
N LEU A 280 -3.94 -14.22 -15.10
CA LEU A 280 -3.52 -15.34 -15.97
C LEU A 280 -2.21 -15.96 -15.48
N THR A 281 -1.29 -15.11 -15.03
CA THR A 281 -0.03 -15.50 -14.37
C THR A 281 0.29 -14.48 -13.28
N SER A 282 1.34 -14.71 -12.50
CA SER A 282 1.83 -13.73 -11.52
C SER A 282 2.10 -12.34 -12.12
N ASN A 283 2.48 -12.29 -13.42
CA ASN A 283 2.86 -11.07 -14.12
C ASN A 283 1.87 -10.62 -15.19
N LEU A 284 0.84 -11.42 -15.50
CA LEU A 284 -0.13 -11.11 -16.55
C LEU A 284 -1.55 -11.13 -15.97
N THR A 285 -2.24 -10.02 -16.13
CA THR A 285 -3.64 -9.85 -15.74
C THR A 285 -4.48 -9.52 -16.96
N LEU A 286 -5.64 -10.13 -17.03
CA LEU A 286 -6.69 -9.77 -17.97
C LEU A 286 -7.76 -8.96 -17.21
N ASP A 287 -8.01 -7.74 -17.67
CA ASP A 287 -9.10 -6.90 -17.21
C ASP A 287 -10.12 -6.72 -18.35
N LEU A 288 -11.37 -7.03 -18.07
CA LEU A 288 -12.50 -6.81 -18.97
C LEU A 288 -13.51 -5.90 -18.25
N SER A 289 -13.89 -4.82 -18.88
CA SER A 289 -14.90 -3.91 -18.35
C SER A 289 -16.04 -3.74 -19.35
N LEU A 290 -17.26 -3.96 -18.89
CA LEU A 290 -18.49 -3.76 -19.63
C LEU A 290 -19.28 -2.62 -19.01
N ASN A 291 -19.49 -1.54 -19.75
CA ASN A 291 -20.15 -0.33 -19.28
C ASN A 291 -19.49 0.22 -18.01
N THR A 292 -18.23 0.62 -18.13
CA THR A 292 -17.37 1.08 -17.02
C THR A 292 -18.07 2.09 -16.12
N ASP A 293 -17.95 1.90 -14.81
CA ASP A 293 -18.49 2.85 -13.82
C ASP A 293 -17.68 4.15 -13.83
N PHE A 294 -18.30 5.23 -14.29
CA PHE A 294 -17.72 6.57 -14.26
C PHE A 294 -18.13 7.38 -13.02
N ALA A 295 -19.02 6.88 -12.16
CA ALA A 295 -19.47 7.61 -10.98
C ALA A 295 -18.34 7.91 -10.00
N GLN A 296 -17.33 7.05 -9.91
CA GLN A 296 -16.13 7.29 -9.11
C GLN A 296 -15.22 8.38 -9.70
N VAL A 297 -15.29 8.62 -11.00
CA VAL A 297 -14.48 9.64 -11.69
C VAL A 297 -15.02 11.05 -11.44
N GLU A 298 -16.34 11.18 -11.22
CA GLU A 298 -16.99 12.46 -10.96
C GLU A 298 -16.75 12.99 -9.54
N ALA A 299 -16.24 12.14 -8.64
CA ALA A 299 -15.97 12.47 -7.24
C ALA A 299 -14.53 12.94 -7.00
N ASP A 300 -13.97 13.74 -7.89
CA ASP A 300 -12.67 14.39 -7.60
C ASP A 300 -12.83 15.45 -6.53
N ASP A 301 -11.81 15.56 -5.66
CA ASP A 301 -11.75 16.59 -4.65
C ASP A 301 -11.75 17.97 -5.32
N GLN A 302 -12.58 18.87 -4.80
CA GLN A 302 -12.65 20.23 -5.33
C GLN A 302 -11.30 20.94 -5.10
N GLN A 303 -10.59 21.21 -6.19
CA GLN A 303 -9.35 21.98 -6.16
C GLN A 303 -9.58 23.36 -6.76
N VAL A 304 -9.14 24.39 -6.03
CA VAL A 304 -9.16 25.77 -6.56
C VAL A 304 -7.92 25.98 -7.41
N ASN A 305 -8.11 26.08 -8.73
CA ASN A 305 -7.00 26.38 -9.63
C ASN A 305 -6.59 27.86 -9.52
N LEU A 306 -5.51 28.12 -8.79
CA LEU A 306 -4.91 29.44 -8.66
C LEU A 306 -3.82 29.70 -9.72
N THR A 307 -3.60 28.75 -10.64
CA THR A 307 -2.59 28.85 -11.68
C THR A 307 -3.24 28.89 -13.08
N ARG A 308 -2.46 29.27 -14.07
CA ARG A 308 -2.89 29.24 -15.49
C ARG A 308 -2.78 27.86 -16.14
N PHE A 309 -2.28 26.85 -15.39
CA PHE A 309 -2.08 25.50 -15.90
C PHE A 309 -3.27 24.62 -15.57
N SER A 310 -3.53 23.63 -16.40
CA SER A 310 -4.55 22.62 -16.13
C SER A 310 -4.24 21.84 -14.86
N LEU A 311 -5.26 21.53 -14.07
CA LEU A 311 -5.12 20.64 -12.91
C LEU A 311 -4.97 19.20 -13.39
N PHE A 312 -4.04 18.49 -12.77
CA PHE A 312 -3.89 17.05 -12.96
C PHE A 312 -4.47 16.34 -11.73
N PHE A 313 -5.51 15.55 -11.95
CA PHE A 313 -6.12 14.74 -10.92
C PHE A 313 -5.54 13.33 -10.95
N PRO A 314 -5.35 12.67 -9.81
CA PRO A 314 -4.87 11.29 -9.77
C PRO A 314 -5.87 10.35 -10.47
N GLU A 315 -5.37 9.28 -11.07
CA GLU A 315 -6.21 8.25 -11.67
C GLU A 315 -6.94 7.47 -10.56
N LYS A 316 -8.26 7.40 -10.61
CA LYS A 316 -9.11 6.68 -9.64
C LYS A 316 -9.68 5.37 -10.19
N ARG A 317 -9.64 5.17 -11.51
CA ARG A 317 -10.16 3.97 -12.14
C ARG A 317 -9.23 2.79 -11.95
N LEU A 318 -9.70 1.73 -11.33
CA LEU A 318 -8.90 0.53 -10.97
C LEU A 318 -8.15 -0.06 -12.15
N PHE A 319 -8.76 -0.05 -13.35
CA PHE A 319 -8.13 -0.52 -14.57
C PHE A 319 -6.78 0.18 -14.88
N PHE A 320 -6.70 1.50 -14.68
CA PHE A 320 -5.49 2.28 -14.97
C PHE A 320 -4.54 2.41 -13.79
N GLN A 321 -4.97 2.04 -12.59
CA GLN A 321 -4.13 2.11 -11.38
C GLN A 321 -3.10 0.98 -11.32
N GLU A 322 -3.44 -0.17 -11.88
CA GLU A 322 -2.54 -1.30 -11.84
C GLU A 322 -1.28 -1.03 -12.66
N ARG A 323 -0.13 -1.09 -12.00
CA ARG A 323 1.19 -0.76 -12.58
C ARG A 323 1.26 0.63 -13.23
N SER A 324 0.48 1.59 -12.72
CA SER A 324 0.47 2.97 -13.21
C SER A 324 1.87 3.61 -13.21
N SER A 325 2.75 3.17 -12.32
CA SER A 325 4.15 3.62 -12.29
C SER A 325 4.91 3.38 -13.59
N LEU A 326 4.60 2.32 -14.35
CA LEU A 326 5.22 2.02 -15.64
C LEU A 326 4.85 3.03 -16.73
N PHE A 327 3.70 3.68 -16.59
CA PHE A 327 3.16 4.66 -17.54
C PHE A 327 3.35 6.10 -17.06
N ASN A 328 3.81 6.31 -15.83
CA ASN A 328 4.03 7.63 -15.26
C ASN A 328 5.39 8.19 -15.71
N VAL A 329 5.47 8.59 -16.97
CA VAL A 329 6.65 9.21 -17.55
C VAL A 329 6.45 10.72 -17.61
N THR A 330 7.12 11.45 -16.71
CA THR A 330 7.11 12.91 -16.68
C THR A 330 8.24 13.48 -17.53
N MET A 331 7.95 14.53 -18.28
CA MET A 331 8.93 15.26 -19.11
C MET A 331 9.40 16.58 -18.49
N GLY A 332 9.25 16.70 -17.18
CA GLY A 332 9.52 17.91 -16.40
C GLY A 332 8.30 18.82 -16.25
N GLY A 333 8.04 19.25 -15.00
CA GLY A 333 6.86 20.00 -14.61
C GLY A 333 5.57 19.18 -14.76
N PRO A 334 4.41 19.79 -15.00
CA PRO A 334 3.13 19.10 -15.08
C PRO A 334 2.93 18.29 -16.38
N ASN A 335 3.96 18.18 -17.23
CA ASN A 335 3.84 17.51 -18.52
C ASN A 335 4.07 16.02 -18.37
N GLN A 336 3.01 15.24 -18.48
CA GLN A 336 3.05 13.78 -18.53
C GLN A 336 2.96 13.30 -19.97
N LEU A 337 3.77 12.30 -20.33
CA LEU A 337 3.71 11.67 -21.65
C LEU A 337 2.43 10.87 -21.85
N PHE A 338 1.89 10.32 -20.78
CA PHE A 338 0.66 9.55 -20.74
C PHE A 338 -0.19 10.00 -19.57
N TYR A 339 -1.44 10.39 -19.84
CA TYR A 339 -2.41 10.77 -18.82
C TYR A 339 -3.71 10.00 -19.07
N SER A 340 -3.87 8.90 -18.35
CA SER A 340 -4.97 7.95 -18.52
C SER A 340 -6.36 8.59 -18.38
N ARG A 341 -6.51 9.63 -17.56
CA ARG A 341 -7.80 10.30 -17.34
C ARG A 341 -8.36 11.00 -18.57
N GLN A 342 -7.57 11.23 -19.60
CA GLN A 342 -8.07 11.71 -20.90
C GLN A 342 -8.73 10.60 -21.71
N ILE A 343 -8.45 9.34 -21.40
CA ILE A 343 -9.04 8.20 -22.11
C ILE A 343 -10.50 8.06 -21.65
N GLY A 344 -11.42 8.13 -22.61
CA GLY A 344 -12.85 8.06 -22.34
C GLY A 344 -13.51 9.41 -22.05
N LEU A 345 -12.79 10.52 -22.20
CA LEU A 345 -13.33 11.87 -22.13
C LEU A 345 -13.26 12.55 -23.50
N SER A 346 -14.32 13.23 -23.89
CA SER A 346 -14.36 14.17 -25.01
C SER A 346 -14.64 15.58 -24.48
N GLU A 347 -14.59 16.58 -25.37
CA GLU A 347 -14.98 17.96 -25.03
C GLU A 347 -16.45 18.07 -24.60
N GLU A 348 -17.28 17.10 -24.99
CA GLU A 348 -18.72 17.04 -24.68
C GLU A 348 -19.01 16.18 -23.43
N GLY A 349 -18.02 15.55 -22.81
CA GLY A 349 -18.16 14.71 -21.62
C GLY A 349 -17.69 13.27 -21.82
N PRO A 350 -18.12 12.35 -20.94
CA PRO A 350 -17.69 10.95 -20.97
C PRO A 350 -18.13 10.24 -22.24
N VAL A 351 -17.19 9.56 -22.90
CA VAL A 351 -17.45 8.68 -24.05
C VAL A 351 -17.41 7.24 -23.58
N ARG A 352 -18.45 6.49 -23.91
CA ARG A 352 -18.49 5.04 -23.62
C ARG A 352 -17.42 4.33 -24.42
N LEU A 353 -16.43 3.77 -23.73
CA LEU A 353 -15.42 2.90 -24.31
C LEU A 353 -15.83 1.45 -24.08
N PHE A 354 -15.84 0.68 -25.15
CA PHE A 354 -15.97 -0.78 -25.08
C PHE A 354 -14.56 -1.36 -25.28
N GLY A 355 -14.05 -1.97 -24.26
CA GLY A 355 -12.75 -2.65 -24.28
C GLY A 355 -12.82 -4.06 -23.72
#